data_f384a0795df330f336fecdd8f15e37e7
#
_entry.id   f384a0795df330f336fecdd8f15e37e7
#
_cell.length_a   1.000
_cell.length_b   1.000
_cell.length_c   1.000
_cell.angle_alpha   90.00
_cell.angle_beta   90.00
_cell.angle_gamma   90.00
#
_symmetry.space_group_name_H-M   'P 1'
#
loop_
_entity.id
_entity.type
_entity.pdbx_description
1 polymer ?
#
loop_
_entity_poly.entity_id
_entity_poly.type
_entity_poly.pdbx_seq_one_letter_code
_entity_poly.pdbx_strand_id
1 'polypeptide(L)'
;MKHGADAILRTEQATYLDRLLPPRDPLRREMEQVAAERKLPISDPEVGRLLGILARSIGARRILEVGTSIGYGTLCLARAAAEAKILSIDADAEILAEARGYLERGGVLDRVELVHGEALAVLGGNSAIEGPFDLVYLDAVKTEYRRYLDLLLPKVRVGGLVVVDNLLWGGEVATYADADEDDEKIEAIQSFNGYFMIHPQLEAVVLPLGDGVGLATKTKPLILEMGGPY
;
A
#
# COMPACT_ATOMS: atom_id res chain seq x y z
N MET A 1 10.72 5.61 -12.68
CA MET A 1 11.39 4.57 -13.50
C MET A 1 12.57 4.06 -12.69
N LYS A 2 12.56 2.78 -12.34
CA LYS A 2 13.68 2.14 -11.65
C LYS A 2 14.82 1.95 -12.64
N HIS A 3 15.96 2.57 -12.39
CA HIS A 3 17.11 2.51 -13.25
C HIS A 3 18.24 1.73 -12.58
N GLY A 4 18.78 0.73 -13.28
CA GLY A 4 20.05 0.10 -12.96
C GLY A 4 20.00 -0.97 -11.89
N ALA A 5 20.93 -0.93 -10.93
CA ALA A 5 21.17 -1.95 -9.91
C ALA A 5 19.97 -2.20 -8.95
N ASP A 6 19.03 -1.27 -8.88
CA ASP A 6 17.87 -1.32 -8.00
C ASP A 6 16.68 -2.10 -8.58
N ALA A 7 16.83 -2.70 -9.77
CA ALA A 7 15.75 -3.43 -10.41
C ALA A 7 15.72 -4.89 -9.98
N ILE A 8 14.59 -5.34 -9.45
CA ILE A 8 14.30 -6.74 -9.11
C ILE A 8 14.27 -7.60 -10.38
N LEU A 9 13.84 -7.01 -11.49
CA LEU A 9 13.84 -7.62 -12.82
C LEU A 9 15.03 -7.11 -13.63
N ARG A 10 15.49 -7.94 -14.60
CA ARG A 10 16.45 -7.46 -15.59
C ARG A 10 15.85 -6.29 -16.38
N THR A 11 16.67 -5.31 -16.74
CA THR A 11 16.25 -4.08 -17.41
C THR A 11 15.39 -4.34 -18.66
N GLU A 12 15.74 -5.36 -19.45
CA GLU A 12 14.99 -5.70 -20.65
C GLU A 12 13.59 -6.23 -20.34
N GLN A 13 13.45 -7.01 -19.26
CA GLN A 13 12.17 -7.53 -18.81
C GLN A 13 11.29 -6.41 -18.21
N ALA A 14 11.88 -5.56 -17.40
CA ALA A 14 11.18 -4.41 -16.83
C ALA A 14 10.68 -3.47 -17.94
N THR A 15 11.54 -3.15 -18.93
CA THR A 15 11.18 -2.33 -20.09
C THR A 15 10.08 -2.99 -20.93
N TYR A 16 10.14 -4.30 -21.11
CA TYR A 16 9.10 -5.03 -21.85
C TYR A 16 7.76 -4.97 -21.14
N LEU A 17 7.72 -5.21 -19.83
CA LEU A 17 6.50 -5.15 -19.01
C LEU A 17 5.90 -3.75 -18.98
N ASP A 18 6.73 -2.69 -18.85
CA ASP A 18 6.24 -1.31 -18.90
C ASP A 18 5.57 -0.98 -20.25
N ARG A 19 6.12 -1.48 -21.37
CA ARG A 19 5.53 -1.30 -22.69
C ARG A 19 4.21 -2.05 -22.89
N LEU A 20 3.95 -3.08 -22.09
CA LEU A 20 2.68 -3.82 -22.11
C LEU A 20 1.58 -3.11 -21.34
N LEU A 21 1.93 -2.17 -20.47
CA LEU A 21 0.92 -1.39 -19.76
C LEU A 21 0.12 -0.56 -20.76
N PRO A 22 -1.22 -0.58 -20.68
CA PRO A 22 -2.03 0.28 -21.53
C PRO A 22 -1.73 1.75 -21.23
N PRO A 23 -1.93 2.65 -22.22
CA PRO A 23 -1.71 4.06 -22.02
C PRO A 23 -2.47 4.58 -20.80
N ARG A 24 -1.76 5.24 -19.90
CA ARG A 24 -2.35 5.91 -18.74
C ARG A 24 -3.13 7.14 -19.20
N ASP A 25 -4.22 7.44 -18.53
CA ASP A 25 -4.98 8.67 -18.80
C ASP A 25 -4.13 9.93 -18.51
N PRO A 26 -4.50 11.10 -19.06
CA PRO A 26 -3.71 12.31 -18.91
C PRO A 26 -3.45 12.72 -17.47
N LEU A 27 -4.41 12.54 -16.57
CA LEU A 27 -4.27 12.91 -15.16
C LEU A 27 -3.20 12.07 -14.46
N ARG A 28 -3.22 10.73 -14.64
CA ARG A 28 -2.19 9.86 -14.04
C ARG A 28 -0.80 10.14 -14.60
N ARG A 29 -0.67 10.42 -15.91
CA ARG A 29 0.61 10.80 -16.50
C ARG A 29 1.15 12.10 -15.92
N GLU A 30 0.29 13.08 -15.68
CA GLU A 30 0.66 14.33 -15.01
C GLU A 30 1.17 14.06 -13.59
N MET A 31 0.43 13.25 -12.81
CA MET A 31 0.85 12.87 -11.45
C MET A 31 2.19 12.14 -11.44
N GLU A 32 2.40 11.21 -12.37
CA GLU A 32 3.67 10.47 -12.53
C GLU A 32 4.82 11.42 -12.89
N GLN A 33 4.57 12.40 -13.76
CA GLN A 33 5.56 13.41 -14.12
C GLN A 33 5.91 14.31 -12.94
N VAL A 34 4.93 14.86 -12.25
CA VAL A 34 5.12 15.70 -11.06
C VAL A 34 5.86 14.94 -9.96
N ALA A 35 5.50 13.69 -9.72
CA ALA A 35 6.19 12.85 -8.75
C ALA A 35 7.66 12.62 -9.13
N ALA A 36 7.95 12.36 -10.39
CA ALA A 36 9.33 12.19 -10.87
C ALA A 36 10.16 13.48 -10.74
N GLU A 37 9.59 14.63 -11.09
CA GLU A 37 10.26 15.94 -11.01
C GLU A 37 10.57 16.35 -9.56
N ARG A 38 9.63 16.08 -8.65
CA ARG A 38 9.73 16.46 -7.24
C ARG A 38 10.26 15.35 -6.34
N LYS A 39 10.54 14.17 -6.89
CA LYS A 39 10.94 12.95 -6.15
C LYS A 39 9.94 12.56 -5.06
N LEU A 40 8.64 12.69 -5.36
CA LEU A 40 7.60 12.26 -4.45
C LEU A 40 7.41 10.75 -4.54
N PRO A 41 7.22 10.07 -3.39
CA PRO A 41 6.90 8.65 -3.40
C PRO A 41 5.47 8.45 -3.93
N ILE A 42 5.33 7.68 -4.98
CA ILE A 42 4.03 7.18 -5.48
C ILE A 42 4.19 5.72 -5.87
N SER A 43 3.11 4.96 -5.79
CA SER A 43 3.09 3.57 -6.29
C SER A 43 3.49 3.50 -7.77
N ASP A 44 4.25 2.49 -8.14
CA ASP A 44 4.56 2.23 -9.55
C ASP A 44 3.26 2.01 -10.36
N PRO A 45 3.21 2.37 -11.66
CA PRO A 45 2.01 2.23 -12.49
C PRO A 45 1.42 0.81 -12.53
N GLU A 46 2.27 -0.21 -12.53
CA GLU A 46 1.87 -1.62 -12.47
C GLU A 46 1.28 -2.00 -11.11
N VAL A 47 1.79 -1.41 -10.01
CA VAL A 47 1.23 -1.60 -8.66
C VAL A 47 -0.16 -0.95 -8.59
N GLY A 48 -0.30 0.30 -9.06
CA GLY A 48 -1.60 0.96 -9.15
C GLY A 48 -2.61 0.17 -9.97
N ARG A 49 -2.16 -0.53 -11.04
CA ARG A 49 -3.01 -1.41 -11.82
C ARG A 49 -3.39 -2.68 -11.07
N LEU A 50 -2.45 -3.30 -10.36
CA LEU A 50 -2.71 -4.47 -9.51
C LEU A 50 -3.74 -4.13 -8.43
N LEU A 51 -3.58 -3.01 -7.73
CA LEU A 51 -4.53 -2.51 -6.72
C LEU A 51 -5.95 -2.44 -7.30
N GLY A 52 -6.09 -1.86 -8.49
CA GLY A 52 -7.37 -1.76 -9.17
C GLY A 52 -7.97 -3.13 -9.53
N ILE A 53 -7.15 -4.08 -10.00
CA ILE A 53 -7.59 -5.44 -10.30
C ILE A 53 -8.07 -6.14 -9.04
N LEU A 54 -7.30 -6.08 -7.96
CA LEU A 54 -7.62 -6.70 -6.68
C LEU A 54 -8.90 -6.13 -6.08
N ALA A 55 -9.03 -4.80 -6.01
CA ALA A 55 -10.22 -4.15 -5.48
C ALA A 55 -11.49 -4.55 -6.25
N ARG A 56 -11.39 -4.63 -7.58
CA ARG A 56 -12.51 -5.07 -8.43
C ARG A 56 -12.82 -6.54 -8.27
N SER A 57 -11.81 -7.40 -8.20
CA SER A 57 -11.98 -8.86 -8.11
C SER A 57 -12.74 -9.30 -6.87
N ILE A 58 -12.55 -8.59 -5.75
CA ILE A 58 -13.26 -8.89 -4.49
C ILE A 58 -14.53 -8.06 -4.30
N GLY A 59 -14.88 -7.20 -5.27
CA GLY A 59 -16.00 -6.27 -5.15
C GLY A 59 -15.87 -5.34 -3.95
N ALA A 60 -14.66 -4.79 -3.72
CA ALA A 60 -14.36 -3.97 -2.55
C ALA A 60 -15.29 -2.76 -2.45
N ARG A 61 -15.85 -2.54 -1.26
CA ARG A 61 -16.72 -1.40 -0.92
C ARG A 61 -16.14 -0.50 0.15
N ARG A 62 -15.22 -1.01 0.97
CA ARG A 62 -14.52 -0.25 2.00
C ARG A 62 -13.03 -0.53 1.92
N ILE A 63 -12.28 0.49 1.59
CA ILE A 63 -10.83 0.43 1.39
C ILE A 63 -10.16 1.38 2.38
N LEU A 64 -9.06 0.95 2.96
CA LEU A 64 -8.19 1.81 3.75
C LEU A 64 -6.81 1.83 3.12
N GLU A 65 -6.24 3.03 2.98
CA GLU A 65 -4.89 3.27 2.50
C GLU A 65 -4.10 4.01 3.58
N VAL A 66 -2.86 3.58 3.80
CA VAL A 66 -1.90 4.25 4.67
C VAL A 66 -0.71 4.69 3.82
N GLY A 67 -0.53 5.99 3.68
CA GLY A 67 0.38 6.64 2.74
C GLY A 67 -0.37 7.12 1.49
N THR A 68 -0.94 8.33 1.56
CA THR A 68 -1.68 8.95 0.45
C THR A 68 -0.76 9.55 -0.59
N SER A 69 0.33 10.20 -0.16
CA SER A 69 1.15 11.08 -1.00
C SER A 69 0.25 12.03 -1.82
N ILE A 70 0.53 12.23 -3.09
CA ILE A 70 -0.34 13.05 -4.00
C ILE A 70 -1.62 12.33 -4.45
N GLY A 71 -1.97 11.17 -3.87
CA GLY A 71 -3.22 10.45 -4.13
C GLY A 71 -3.21 9.53 -5.34
N TYR A 72 -2.04 9.08 -5.83
CA TYR A 72 -1.95 8.22 -7.00
C TYR A 72 -2.56 6.82 -6.76
N GLY A 73 -2.18 6.17 -5.66
CA GLY A 73 -2.75 4.88 -5.23
C GLY A 73 -4.26 5.01 -4.99
N THR A 74 -4.65 6.05 -4.24
CA THR A 74 -6.05 6.38 -3.97
C THR A 74 -6.88 6.50 -5.25
N LEU A 75 -6.36 7.24 -6.24
CA LEU A 75 -7.03 7.42 -7.55
C LEU A 75 -7.19 6.10 -8.30
N CYS A 76 -6.15 5.25 -8.29
CA CYS A 76 -6.19 3.94 -8.93
C CYS A 76 -7.26 3.04 -8.29
N LEU A 77 -7.31 2.97 -6.97
CA LEU A 77 -8.30 2.23 -6.19
C LEU A 77 -9.73 2.75 -6.45
N ALA A 78 -9.92 4.07 -6.33
CA ALA A 78 -11.23 4.69 -6.48
C ALA A 78 -11.82 4.51 -7.87
N ARG A 79 -11.01 4.63 -8.93
CA ARG A 79 -11.47 4.42 -10.31
C ARG A 79 -11.78 2.97 -10.64
N ALA A 80 -11.08 2.04 -10.00
CA ALA A 80 -11.32 0.62 -10.21
C ALA A 80 -12.55 0.11 -9.46
N ALA A 81 -12.75 0.56 -8.22
CA ALA A 81 -13.85 0.18 -7.35
C ALA A 81 -14.85 1.34 -7.22
N ALA A 82 -15.73 1.50 -8.22
CA ALA A 82 -16.64 2.65 -8.32
C ALA A 82 -17.60 2.79 -7.14
N GLU A 83 -17.95 1.70 -6.48
CA GLU A 83 -18.84 1.66 -5.31
C GLU A 83 -18.08 1.76 -3.96
N ALA A 84 -16.75 1.79 -4.00
CA ALA A 84 -15.97 1.80 -2.78
C ALA A 84 -15.90 3.19 -2.16
N LYS A 85 -15.98 3.22 -0.82
CA LYS A 85 -15.52 4.33 0.01
C LYS A 85 -14.09 4.06 0.43
N ILE A 86 -13.24 5.05 0.27
CA ILE A 86 -11.81 4.95 0.57
C ILE A 86 -11.50 5.93 1.69
N LEU A 87 -10.82 5.44 2.72
CA LEU A 87 -10.19 6.24 3.74
C LEU A 87 -8.68 6.18 3.50
N SER A 88 -8.05 7.34 3.31
CA SER A 88 -6.61 7.43 3.05
C SER A 88 -5.95 8.37 4.05
N ILE A 89 -4.85 7.91 4.65
CA ILE A 89 -4.17 8.57 5.76
C ILE A 89 -2.80 9.04 5.31
N ASP A 90 -2.44 10.29 5.64
CA ASP A 90 -1.09 10.80 5.47
C ASP A 90 -0.75 11.81 6.58
N ALA A 91 0.53 11.87 6.94
CA ALA A 91 1.04 12.79 7.96
C ALA A 91 1.28 14.20 7.42
N ASP A 92 1.36 14.39 6.11
CA ASP A 92 1.65 15.67 5.47
C ASP A 92 0.35 16.36 4.99
N ALA A 93 -0.01 17.44 5.67
CA ALA A 93 -1.22 18.22 5.35
C ALA A 93 -1.14 18.92 3.98
N GLU A 94 0.05 19.34 3.55
CA GLU A 94 0.24 20.03 2.27
C GLU A 94 0.09 19.05 1.12
N ILE A 95 0.68 17.85 1.26
CA ILE A 95 0.56 16.79 0.28
C ILE A 95 -0.90 16.28 0.17
N LEU A 96 -1.62 16.20 1.29
CA LEU A 96 -3.05 15.86 1.29
C LEU A 96 -3.91 16.92 0.58
N ALA A 97 -3.57 18.20 0.72
CA ALA A 97 -4.26 19.27 -0.01
C ALA A 97 -4.06 19.13 -1.53
N GLU A 98 -2.85 18.75 -1.96
CA GLU A 98 -2.55 18.46 -3.37
C GLU A 98 -3.30 17.20 -3.86
N ALA A 99 -3.26 16.12 -3.07
CA ALA A 99 -4.01 14.89 -3.36
C ALA A 99 -5.51 15.17 -3.57
N ARG A 100 -6.10 16.01 -2.73
CA ARG A 100 -7.49 16.46 -2.86
C ARG A 100 -7.76 17.05 -4.24
N GLY A 101 -6.88 17.92 -4.74
CA GLY A 101 -7.01 18.53 -6.06
C GLY A 101 -6.96 17.49 -7.19
N TYR A 102 -6.08 16.52 -7.12
CA TYR A 102 -6.02 15.42 -8.10
C TYR A 102 -7.26 14.52 -8.04
N LEU A 103 -7.73 14.17 -6.84
CA LEU A 103 -8.91 13.32 -6.66
C LEU A 103 -10.21 14.02 -7.12
N GLU A 104 -10.31 15.33 -6.92
CA GLU A 104 -11.41 16.15 -7.44
C GLU A 104 -11.41 16.14 -8.98
N ARG A 105 -10.28 16.44 -9.60
CA ARG A 105 -10.08 16.35 -11.06
C ARG A 105 -10.30 14.93 -11.59
N GLY A 106 -10.01 13.94 -10.77
CA GLY A 106 -10.26 12.52 -11.05
C GLY A 106 -11.73 12.12 -10.97
N GLY A 107 -12.59 12.98 -10.43
CA GLY A 107 -14.03 12.72 -10.25
C GLY A 107 -14.32 11.64 -9.21
N VAL A 108 -13.48 11.53 -8.17
CA VAL A 108 -13.60 10.47 -7.15
C VAL A 108 -13.62 10.99 -5.71
N LEU A 109 -13.43 12.29 -5.50
CA LEU A 109 -13.27 12.88 -4.16
C LEU A 109 -14.52 12.69 -3.28
N ASP A 110 -15.70 12.59 -3.85
CA ASP A 110 -16.97 12.34 -3.14
C ASP A 110 -16.99 11.00 -2.37
N ARG A 111 -16.09 10.09 -2.72
CA ARG A 111 -15.97 8.75 -2.12
C ARG A 111 -14.67 8.54 -1.35
N VAL A 112 -13.84 9.60 -1.25
CA VAL A 112 -12.54 9.54 -0.58
C VAL A 112 -12.54 10.46 0.62
N GLU A 113 -12.24 9.89 1.78
CA GLU A 113 -11.96 10.62 3.01
C GLU A 113 -10.46 10.68 3.21
N LEU A 114 -9.89 11.89 3.17
CA LEU A 114 -8.48 12.16 3.45
C LEU A 114 -8.31 12.51 4.92
N VAL A 115 -7.51 11.74 5.63
CA VAL A 115 -7.25 11.89 7.07
C VAL A 115 -5.82 12.34 7.30
N HIS A 116 -5.65 13.54 7.85
CA HIS A 116 -4.35 14.07 8.22
C HIS A 116 -3.94 13.57 9.60
N GLY A 117 -2.76 12.98 9.71
CA GLY A 117 -2.14 12.59 10.97
C GLY A 117 -1.15 11.43 10.81
N GLU A 118 -0.33 11.26 11.84
CA GLU A 118 0.57 10.12 11.97
C GLU A 118 -0.23 8.82 11.99
N ALA A 119 0.08 7.88 11.09
CA ALA A 119 -0.74 6.70 10.87
C ALA A 119 -0.94 5.87 12.14
N LEU A 120 0.10 5.67 12.95
CA LEU A 120 -0.04 4.94 14.21
C LEU A 120 -0.98 5.63 15.21
N ALA A 121 -0.94 6.96 15.27
CA ALA A 121 -1.83 7.72 16.15
C ALA A 121 -3.29 7.64 15.66
N VAL A 122 -3.50 7.76 14.35
CA VAL A 122 -4.82 7.67 13.72
C VAL A 122 -5.40 6.26 13.88
N LEU A 123 -4.61 5.21 13.62
CA LEU A 123 -5.05 3.81 13.69
C LEU A 123 -5.28 3.31 15.12
N GLY A 124 -4.45 3.75 16.06
CA GLY A 124 -4.49 3.36 17.48
C GLY A 124 -5.37 4.25 18.36
N GLY A 125 -5.81 5.41 17.84
CA GLY A 125 -6.64 6.36 18.57
C GLY A 125 -8.09 5.90 18.75
N ASN A 126 -8.80 6.54 19.70
CA ASN A 126 -10.23 6.29 19.95
C ASN A 126 -11.14 6.83 18.83
N SER A 127 -10.61 7.54 17.85
CA SER A 127 -11.36 8.03 16.70
C SER A 127 -11.48 6.92 15.66
N ALA A 128 -12.55 6.43 15.59
CA ALA A 128 -13.44 5.73 14.67
C ALA A 128 -12.92 5.33 13.28
N ILE A 129 -11.68 4.87 13.11
CA ILE A 129 -11.39 4.02 11.96
C ILE A 129 -11.98 2.64 12.25
N GLU A 130 -13.27 2.54 11.98
CA GLU A 130 -14.00 1.29 12.18
C GLU A 130 -13.98 0.45 10.89
N GLY A 131 -13.63 -0.84 11.06
CA GLY A 131 -13.82 -1.84 10.04
C GLY A 131 -15.30 -2.26 9.89
N PRO A 132 -15.56 -3.34 9.17
CA PRO A 132 -14.56 -4.11 8.44
C PRO A 132 -14.18 -3.47 7.10
N PHE A 133 -12.90 -3.57 6.75
CA PHE A 133 -12.39 -3.22 5.43
C PHE A 133 -12.31 -4.46 4.53
N ASP A 134 -12.59 -4.26 3.25
CA ASP A 134 -12.44 -5.28 2.21
C ASP A 134 -11.00 -5.37 1.72
N LEU A 135 -10.33 -4.23 1.63
CA LEU A 135 -8.93 -4.11 1.21
C LEU A 135 -8.23 -3.05 2.06
N VAL A 136 -7.03 -3.38 2.50
CA VAL A 136 -6.09 -2.44 3.13
C VAL A 136 -4.85 -2.35 2.26
N TYR A 137 -4.38 -1.13 1.98
CA TYR A 137 -3.13 -0.87 1.28
C TYR A 137 -2.16 -0.09 2.18
N LEU A 138 -0.94 -0.61 2.34
CA LEU A 138 0.12 -0.03 3.16
C LEU A 138 1.28 0.41 2.28
N ASP A 139 1.53 1.72 2.23
CA ASP A 139 2.66 2.33 1.54
C ASP A 139 3.12 3.59 2.29
N ALA A 140 3.59 3.43 3.52
CA ALA A 140 3.99 4.51 4.39
C ALA A 140 5.37 4.24 5.03
N VAL A 141 5.54 4.55 6.32
CA VAL A 141 6.80 4.39 7.05
C VAL A 141 7.15 2.91 7.24
N LYS A 142 8.24 2.46 6.60
CA LYS A 142 8.61 1.04 6.49
C LYS A 142 8.93 0.40 7.85
N THR A 143 9.53 1.14 8.77
CA THR A 143 9.84 0.68 10.14
C THR A 143 8.60 0.46 10.99
N GLU A 144 7.43 0.93 10.55
CA GLU A 144 6.16 0.81 11.27
C GLU A 144 5.20 -0.25 10.69
N TYR A 145 5.55 -0.91 9.59
CA TYR A 145 4.68 -1.84 8.87
C TYR A 145 4.09 -2.94 9.76
N ARG A 146 4.88 -3.51 10.67
CA ARG A 146 4.39 -4.51 11.61
C ARG A 146 3.30 -3.94 12.51
N ARG A 147 3.51 -2.75 13.06
CA ARG A 147 2.53 -2.10 13.93
C ARG A 147 1.26 -1.71 13.17
N TYR A 148 1.39 -1.28 11.91
CA TYR A 148 0.23 -1.03 11.05
C TYR A 148 -0.57 -2.30 10.85
N LEU A 149 0.08 -3.41 10.52
CA LEU A 149 -0.59 -4.69 10.31
C LEU A 149 -1.33 -5.15 11.58
N ASP A 150 -0.69 -5.08 12.75
CA ASP A 150 -1.28 -5.48 14.03
C ASP A 150 -2.54 -4.66 14.37
N LEU A 151 -2.54 -3.35 14.08
CA LEU A 151 -3.68 -2.46 14.31
C LEU A 151 -4.80 -2.65 13.29
N LEU A 152 -4.46 -3.00 12.05
CA LEU A 152 -5.41 -3.07 10.94
C LEU A 152 -6.01 -4.44 10.74
N LEU A 153 -5.26 -5.51 11.01
CA LEU A 153 -5.74 -6.86 10.76
C LEU A 153 -7.05 -7.20 11.48
N PRO A 154 -7.29 -6.75 12.73
CA PRO A 154 -8.61 -6.90 13.37
C PRO A 154 -9.74 -6.22 12.59
N LYS A 155 -9.43 -5.15 11.87
CA LYS A 155 -10.37 -4.32 11.11
C LYS A 155 -10.58 -4.78 9.65
N VAL A 156 -9.83 -5.78 9.20
CA VAL A 156 -10.04 -6.42 7.88
C VAL A 156 -11.02 -7.58 8.04
N ARG A 157 -12.01 -7.70 7.15
CA ARG A 157 -12.90 -8.87 7.17
C ARG A 157 -12.16 -10.16 6.80
N VAL A 158 -12.71 -11.30 7.19
CA VAL A 158 -12.25 -12.59 6.66
C VAL A 158 -12.53 -12.63 5.14
N GLY A 159 -11.55 -13.08 4.36
CA GLY A 159 -11.55 -13.00 2.90
C GLY A 159 -11.22 -11.60 2.35
N GLY A 160 -10.92 -10.63 3.21
CA GLY A 160 -10.40 -9.32 2.80
C GLY A 160 -8.92 -9.37 2.49
N LEU A 161 -8.43 -8.39 1.74
CA LEU A 161 -7.05 -8.31 1.28
C LEU A 161 -6.21 -7.31 2.09
N VAL A 162 -4.96 -7.67 2.31
CA VAL A 162 -3.90 -6.78 2.76
C VAL A 162 -2.85 -6.71 1.66
N VAL A 163 -2.58 -5.51 1.17
CA VAL A 163 -1.57 -5.23 0.15
C VAL A 163 -0.53 -4.31 0.77
N VAL A 164 0.75 -4.64 0.60
CA VAL A 164 1.86 -3.87 1.19
C VAL A 164 2.89 -3.60 0.12
N ASP A 165 3.31 -2.35 -0.05
CA ASP A 165 4.31 -1.97 -1.06
C ASP A 165 5.74 -1.97 -0.51
N ASN A 166 6.72 -2.00 -1.42
CA ASN A 166 8.15 -1.87 -1.19
C ASN A 166 8.78 -2.99 -0.31
N LEU A 167 8.26 -4.21 -0.39
CA LEU A 167 8.78 -5.33 0.41
C LEU A 167 10.11 -5.90 -0.09
N LEU A 168 10.59 -5.48 -1.26
CA LEU A 168 11.90 -5.87 -1.80
C LEU A 168 12.94 -4.74 -1.80
N TRP A 169 12.51 -3.50 -1.56
CA TRP A 169 13.37 -2.33 -1.36
C TRP A 169 14.53 -2.27 -2.35
N GLY A 170 14.23 -2.15 -3.65
CA GLY A 170 15.23 -2.18 -4.72
C GLY A 170 15.99 -3.51 -4.89
N GLY A 171 15.66 -4.53 -4.13
CA GLY A 171 16.38 -5.81 -4.06
C GLY A 171 17.34 -5.91 -2.87
N GLU A 172 17.54 -4.81 -2.11
CA GLU A 172 18.51 -4.73 -1.01
C GLU A 172 18.18 -5.67 0.16
N VAL A 173 16.90 -5.99 0.35
CA VAL A 173 16.47 -6.99 1.36
C VAL A 173 17.07 -8.39 1.14
N ALA A 174 17.56 -8.70 -0.06
CA ALA A 174 18.17 -9.98 -0.39
C ALA A 174 19.69 -9.97 -0.25
N THR A 175 20.31 -8.81 -0.12
CA THR A 175 21.76 -8.63 0.02
C THR A 175 22.07 -8.14 1.43
N TYR A 176 22.98 -8.82 2.10
CA TYR A 176 23.58 -8.27 3.31
C TYR A 176 24.56 -7.17 2.86
N ALA A 177 24.16 -5.91 2.95
CA ALA A 177 25.07 -4.79 2.76
C ALA A 177 25.73 -4.43 4.10
N ASP A 178 27.00 -4.04 4.07
CA ASP A 178 27.70 -3.46 5.21
C ASP A 178 27.01 -2.14 5.62
N ALA A 179 26.89 -1.93 6.93
CA ALA A 179 26.12 -0.90 7.62
C ALA A 179 26.15 0.50 6.98
N ASP A 180 24.98 0.94 6.51
CA ASP A 180 24.68 2.30 6.08
C ASP A 180 23.35 2.78 6.71
N GLU A 181 22.98 4.08 6.54
CA GLU A 181 21.75 4.67 7.13
C GLU A 181 20.43 4.00 6.71
N ASP A 182 20.43 3.19 5.66
CA ASP A 182 19.26 2.41 5.21
C ASP A 182 19.12 1.04 5.91
N ASP A 183 20.08 0.62 6.74
CA ASP A 183 20.08 -0.67 7.43
C ASP A 183 18.84 -0.87 8.31
N GLU A 184 18.40 0.16 9.04
CA GLU A 184 17.21 0.08 9.90
C GLU A 184 15.95 -0.22 9.10
N LYS A 185 15.81 0.38 7.93
CA LYS A 185 14.66 0.14 7.04
C LYS A 185 14.71 -1.25 6.43
N ILE A 186 15.89 -1.68 5.97
CA ILE A 186 16.10 -3.00 5.38
C ILE A 186 15.80 -4.07 6.42
N GLU A 187 16.34 -3.95 7.63
CA GLU A 187 16.08 -4.87 8.74
C GLU A 187 14.59 -4.90 9.12
N ALA A 188 13.95 -3.74 9.17
CA ALA A 188 12.51 -3.65 9.45
C ALA A 188 11.68 -4.35 8.38
N ILE A 189 12.00 -4.15 7.08
CA ILE A 189 11.31 -4.81 5.98
C ILE A 189 11.57 -6.32 5.99
N GLN A 190 12.81 -6.78 6.22
CA GLN A 190 13.12 -8.21 6.33
C GLN A 190 12.33 -8.87 7.48
N SER A 191 12.33 -8.23 8.65
CA SER A 191 11.58 -8.69 9.82
C SER A 191 10.08 -8.73 9.54
N PHE A 192 9.57 -7.67 8.89
CA PHE A 192 8.17 -7.61 8.50
C PHE A 192 7.82 -8.69 7.46
N ASN A 193 8.64 -8.92 6.45
CA ASN A 193 8.43 -9.96 5.45
C ASN A 193 8.29 -11.34 6.10
N GLY A 194 9.19 -11.68 7.03
CA GLY A 194 9.10 -12.92 7.80
C GLY A 194 7.79 -13.02 8.57
N TYR A 195 7.44 -11.95 9.30
CA TYR A 195 6.19 -11.88 10.07
C TYR A 195 4.94 -12.00 9.20
N PHE A 196 4.90 -11.27 8.09
CA PHE A 196 3.77 -11.25 7.15
C PHE A 196 3.52 -12.63 6.52
N MET A 197 4.59 -13.30 6.09
CA MET A 197 4.51 -14.60 5.40
C MET A 197 4.06 -15.76 6.31
N ILE A 198 4.36 -15.71 7.62
CA ILE A 198 4.00 -16.79 8.56
C ILE A 198 2.84 -16.42 9.47
N HIS A 199 2.20 -15.27 9.26
CA HIS A 199 1.15 -14.80 10.15
C HIS A 199 -0.06 -15.75 10.15
N PRO A 200 -0.53 -16.24 11.34
CA PRO A 200 -1.49 -17.34 11.43
C PRO A 200 -2.89 -17.02 10.86
N GLN A 201 -3.20 -15.74 10.66
CA GLN A 201 -4.48 -15.28 10.11
C GLN A 201 -4.40 -14.90 8.62
N LEU A 202 -3.22 -14.98 8.01
CA LEU A 202 -2.99 -14.58 6.62
C LEU A 202 -2.57 -15.76 5.77
N GLU A 203 -3.00 -15.76 4.54
CA GLU A 203 -2.38 -16.50 3.44
C GLU A 203 -1.71 -15.46 2.54
N ALA A 204 -0.37 -15.45 2.54
CA ALA A 204 0.43 -14.35 2.02
C ALA A 204 1.45 -14.79 0.97
N VAL A 205 1.83 -13.85 0.11
CA VAL A 205 2.92 -13.99 -0.87
C VAL A 205 3.58 -12.62 -1.08
N VAL A 206 4.88 -12.61 -1.40
CA VAL A 206 5.57 -11.42 -1.91
C VAL A 206 5.76 -11.58 -3.43
N LEU A 207 5.22 -10.65 -4.19
CA LEU A 207 5.29 -10.61 -5.65
C LEU A 207 6.45 -9.71 -6.08
N PRO A 208 7.28 -10.11 -7.07
CA PRO A 208 8.34 -9.27 -7.62
C PRO A 208 7.75 -8.28 -8.65
N LEU A 209 6.83 -7.43 -8.20
CA LEU A 209 6.16 -6.40 -8.99
C LEU A 209 6.49 -5.04 -8.37
N GLY A 210 6.81 -4.06 -9.22
CA GLY A 210 7.26 -2.78 -8.70
C GLY A 210 8.48 -2.94 -7.81
N ASP A 211 8.42 -2.44 -6.57
CA ASP A 211 9.43 -2.60 -5.53
C ASP A 211 9.14 -3.75 -4.55
N GLY A 212 8.39 -4.74 -5.03
CA GLY A 212 7.95 -5.87 -4.23
C GLY A 212 6.62 -5.60 -3.52
N VAL A 213 5.59 -6.33 -3.94
CA VAL A 213 4.25 -6.21 -3.36
C VAL A 213 3.93 -7.42 -2.52
N GLY A 214 3.71 -7.21 -1.22
CA GLY A 214 3.07 -8.19 -0.35
C GLY A 214 1.58 -8.25 -0.62
N LEU A 215 1.06 -9.44 -0.86
CA LEU A 215 -0.36 -9.69 -1.04
C LEU A 215 -0.79 -10.79 -0.08
N ALA A 216 -1.80 -10.52 0.73
CA ALA A 216 -2.37 -11.52 1.62
C ALA A 216 -3.89 -11.46 1.66
N THR A 217 -4.48 -12.62 1.92
CA THR A 217 -5.90 -12.76 2.27
C THR A 217 -6.02 -13.09 3.76
N LYS A 218 -6.90 -12.39 4.48
CA LYS A 218 -7.23 -12.77 5.85
C LYS A 218 -8.10 -14.02 5.84
N THR A 219 -7.58 -15.12 6.37
CA THR A 219 -8.23 -16.46 6.31
C THR A 219 -9.01 -16.82 7.56
N LYS A 220 -8.67 -16.20 8.72
CA LYS A 220 -9.27 -16.55 10.02
C LYS A 220 -9.64 -15.28 10.80
N PRO A 221 -10.70 -15.34 11.63
CA PRO A 221 -10.99 -14.27 12.58
C PRO A 221 -9.87 -14.14 13.63
N LEU A 222 -9.80 -12.99 14.30
CA LEU A 222 -8.95 -12.84 15.48
C LEU A 222 -9.48 -13.79 16.55
N ILE A 223 -8.73 -14.83 16.88
CA ILE A 223 -9.03 -15.67 18.03
C ILE A 223 -8.46 -14.93 19.24
N LEU A 224 -9.31 -14.22 19.97
CA LEU A 224 -8.98 -13.86 21.33
C LEU A 224 -8.92 -15.18 22.09
N GLU A 225 -7.73 -15.64 22.47
CA GLU A 225 -7.60 -16.71 23.46
C GLU A 225 -8.29 -16.20 24.73
N MET A 226 -9.54 -16.58 24.91
CA MET A 226 -10.20 -16.46 26.20
C MET A 226 -9.40 -17.37 27.11
N GLY A 227 -8.61 -16.75 28.01
CA GLY A 227 -7.88 -17.48 29.02
C GLY A 227 -8.78 -18.52 29.66
N GLY A 228 -8.42 -19.80 29.49
CA GLY A 228 -9.14 -20.88 30.12
C GLY A 228 -9.12 -20.68 31.62
N PRO A 229 -10.16 -21.12 32.33
CA PRO A 229 -10.16 -21.09 33.78
C PRO A 229 -9.03 -21.98 34.28
N TYR A 230 -8.18 -21.43 35.13
CA TYR A 230 -7.27 -22.19 35.99
C TYR A 230 -8.05 -23.02 36.97
#